data_35fbb78cfe8f9dd093e29c4da53250b0
#
_entry.id   35fbb78cfe8f9dd093e29c4da53250b0
#
_cell.length_a   1.000
_cell.length_b   1.000
_cell.length_c   1.000
_cell.angle_alpha   90.00
_cell.angle_beta   90.00
_cell.angle_gamma   90.00
#
_symmetry.space_group_name_H-M   'P 1'
#
loop_
_entity.id
_entity.type
_entity.pdbx_description
1 polymer ?
#
loop_
_entity_poly.entity_id
_entity_poly.type
_entity_poly.pdbx_seq_one_letter_code
_entity_poly.pdbx_strand_id
1 'polypeptide(L)'
;MQRPFVICHMVTSIDGKVTGDFLFSKTGAEVSETYYEINRKLKDDAFACGKVTMESSFTNGFKPDLSEFEGVTITHEDYIAQKYDYYAVSFDRHASVGWTDSKIHDTDPGYDDCHIIEVLSDDVPDEMLAYYRKIGVSYIFTDNIETALCKLYNLFGIKKLLLEGGSIINGAFFRENCVDQISQVIAPFIADKNDKALFSDASMTEFKMLNCQIVKI
;
A
#
# COMPACT_ATOMS: atom_id res chain seq x y z
N MET A 1 -10.05 8.27 17.83
CA MET A 1 -8.71 8.87 17.56
C MET A 1 -8.73 9.49 16.16
N GLN A 2 -7.88 10.50 15.89
CA GLN A 2 -7.79 11.05 14.52
C GLN A 2 -6.95 10.10 13.66
N ARG A 3 -7.46 9.80 12.45
CA ARG A 3 -6.79 8.99 11.45
C ARG A 3 -7.01 9.56 10.05
N PRO A 4 -6.22 9.16 9.04
CA PRO A 4 -6.47 9.51 7.64
C PRO A 4 -7.87 9.06 7.18
N PHE A 5 -8.43 9.81 6.23
CA PHE A 5 -9.53 9.33 5.40
C PHE A 5 -8.98 8.32 4.38
N VAL A 6 -9.47 7.10 4.40
CA VAL A 6 -8.94 5.98 3.60
C VAL A 6 -9.84 5.70 2.40
N ILE A 7 -9.27 5.81 1.20
CA ILE A 7 -9.91 5.44 -0.06
C ILE A 7 -9.26 4.14 -0.56
N CYS A 8 -9.99 3.02 -0.58
CA CYS A 8 -9.54 1.82 -1.25
C CYS A 8 -9.74 1.99 -2.76
N HIS A 9 -8.65 2.16 -3.52
CA HIS A 9 -8.67 2.37 -4.97
C HIS A 9 -8.07 1.17 -5.69
N MET A 10 -8.88 0.47 -6.49
CA MET A 10 -8.50 -0.81 -7.10
C MET A 10 -9.09 -1.03 -8.49
N VAL A 11 -8.34 -1.78 -9.32
CA VAL A 11 -8.89 -2.44 -10.51
C VAL A 11 -9.43 -3.81 -10.11
N THR A 12 -10.62 -4.17 -10.63
CA THR A 12 -11.17 -5.51 -10.47
C THR A 12 -11.76 -6.05 -11.77
N SER A 13 -11.87 -7.37 -11.87
CA SER A 13 -12.78 -8.00 -12.84
C SER A 13 -14.25 -7.75 -12.48
N ILE A 14 -15.18 -8.10 -13.35
CA ILE A 14 -16.65 -8.02 -13.11
C ILE A 14 -17.05 -8.83 -11.87
N ASP A 15 -16.41 -9.98 -11.66
CA ASP A 15 -16.64 -10.87 -10.52
C ASP A 15 -15.76 -10.51 -9.28
N GLY A 16 -15.17 -9.31 -9.27
CA GLY A 16 -14.51 -8.72 -8.09
C GLY A 16 -13.12 -9.26 -7.77
N LYS A 17 -12.39 -9.80 -8.76
CA LYS A 17 -11.03 -10.27 -8.58
C LYS A 17 -10.01 -9.16 -8.87
N VAL A 18 -8.92 -9.15 -8.09
CA VAL A 18 -7.83 -8.16 -8.21
C VAL A 18 -6.53 -8.76 -8.75
N THR A 19 -6.52 -10.04 -9.03
CA THR A 19 -5.40 -10.74 -9.70
C THR A 19 -5.92 -11.49 -10.92
N GLY A 20 -5.02 -11.88 -11.81
CA GLY A 20 -5.31 -12.69 -12.98
C GLY A 20 -4.69 -12.15 -14.25
N ASP A 21 -4.63 -13.02 -15.27
CA ASP A 21 -4.03 -12.72 -16.57
C ASP A 21 -4.75 -11.60 -17.32
N PHE A 22 -5.99 -11.29 -16.95
CA PHE A 22 -6.74 -10.21 -17.57
C PHE A 22 -6.04 -8.84 -17.44
N LEU A 23 -5.29 -8.62 -16.37
CA LEU A 23 -4.53 -7.38 -16.14
C LEU A 23 -3.44 -7.15 -17.21
N PHE A 24 -2.89 -8.23 -17.78
CA PHE A 24 -1.82 -8.20 -18.79
C PHE A 24 -2.35 -8.23 -20.24
N SER A 25 -3.66 -8.30 -20.43
CA SER A 25 -4.28 -8.21 -21.76
C SER A 25 -4.25 -6.77 -22.28
N LYS A 26 -4.46 -6.58 -23.60
CA LYS A 26 -4.57 -5.23 -24.17
C LYS A 26 -5.65 -4.40 -23.48
N THR A 27 -6.85 -4.96 -23.33
CA THR A 27 -7.96 -4.28 -22.62
C THR A 27 -7.64 -4.05 -21.16
N GLY A 28 -6.94 -4.98 -20.50
CA GLY A 28 -6.46 -4.81 -19.13
C GLY A 28 -5.51 -3.64 -18.99
N ALA A 29 -4.60 -3.45 -19.93
CA ALA A 29 -3.69 -2.29 -19.95
C ALA A 29 -4.45 -0.96 -20.12
N GLU A 30 -5.48 -0.90 -21.00
CA GLU A 30 -6.33 0.27 -21.18
C GLU A 30 -7.12 0.61 -19.90
N VAL A 31 -7.61 -0.41 -19.20
CA VAL A 31 -8.29 -0.25 -17.90
C VAL A 31 -7.32 0.20 -16.81
N SER A 32 -6.10 -0.34 -16.81
CA SER A 32 -5.05 0.07 -15.87
C SER A 32 -4.67 1.54 -16.06
N GLU A 33 -4.62 2.04 -17.30
CA GLU A 33 -4.39 3.48 -17.52
C GLU A 33 -5.50 4.33 -16.91
N THR A 34 -6.76 3.92 -17.03
CA THR A 34 -7.89 4.59 -16.35
C THR A 34 -7.73 4.59 -14.84
N TYR A 35 -7.24 3.49 -14.26
CA TYR A 35 -6.92 3.39 -12.84
C TYR A 35 -5.83 4.40 -12.45
N TYR A 36 -4.73 4.48 -13.20
CA TYR A 36 -3.64 5.44 -12.94
C TYR A 36 -4.09 6.90 -13.11
N GLU A 37 -4.95 7.19 -14.08
CA GLU A 37 -5.54 8.54 -14.21
C GLU A 37 -6.37 8.93 -12.98
N ILE A 38 -7.14 7.99 -12.42
CA ILE A 38 -7.94 8.23 -11.21
C ILE A 38 -7.02 8.34 -9.99
N ASN A 39 -5.99 7.49 -9.87
CA ASN A 39 -4.98 7.59 -8.83
C ASN A 39 -4.39 9.01 -8.79
N ARG A 40 -3.88 9.51 -9.93
CA ARG A 40 -3.31 10.85 -10.03
C ARG A 40 -4.27 11.98 -9.62
N LYS A 41 -5.60 11.80 -9.86
CA LYS A 41 -6.63 12.75 -9.43
C LYS A 41 -6.96 12.64 -7.93
N LEU A 42 -6.83 11.46 -7.36
CA LEU A 42 -7.08 11.17 -5.95
C LEU A 42 -5.84 11.38 -5.08
N LYS A 43 -4.65 11.47 -5.70
CA LYS A 43 -3.37 11.67 -5.02
C LYS A 43 -3.47 12.83 -4.03
N ASP A 44 -3.02 12.59 -2.81
CA ASP A 44 -2.98 13.59 -1.75
C ASP A 44 -1.73 13.39 -0.89
N ASP A 45 -1.85 12.85 0.35
CA ASP A 45 -0.73 12.78 1.27
C ASP A 45 0.06 11.46 1.15
N ALA A 46 -0.61 10.34 0.84
CA ALA A 46 0.04 9.03 0.77
C ALA A 46 -0.76 7.98 -0.01
N PHE A 47 -0.04 6.97 -0.52
CA PHE A 47 -0.64 5.69 -0.87
C PHE A 47 -0.10 4.56 0.01
N ALA A 48 -0.82 3.44 0.08
CA ALA A 48 -0.46 2.28 0.89
C ALA A 48 -0.70 0.97 0.15
N CYS A 49 0.26 0.07 0.27
CA CYS A 49 0.16 -1.31 -0.21
C CYS A 49 0.69 -2.29 0.83
N GLY A 50 0.30 -3.56 0.67
CA GLY A 50 0.93 -4.66 1.39
C GLY A 50 2.27 -5.05 0.77
N LYS A 51 3.10 -5.73 1.56
CA LYS A 51 4.44 -6.21 1.21
C LYS A 51 4.56 -6.76 -0.22
N VAL A 52 3.70 -7.71 -0.58
CA VAL A 52 3.81 -8.40 -1.89
C VAL A 52 3.68 -7.44 -3.06
N THR A 53 2.77 -6.47 -2.95
CA THR A 53 2.59 -5.42 -3.95
C THR A 53 3.81 -4.50 -3.99
N MET A 54 4.33 -4.08 -2.84
CA MET A 54 5.54 -3.26 -2.77
C MET A 54 6.75 -3.96 -3.38
N GLU A 55 6.98 -5.23 -3.04
CA GLU A 55 8.09 -6.02 -3.62
C GLU A 55 7.98 -6.16 -5.13
N SER A 56 6.79 -6.49 -5.66
CA SER A 56 6.62 -6.73 -7.10
C SER A 56 6.63 -5.45 -7.92
N SER A 57 6.13 -4.34 -7.38
CA SER A 57 5.97 -3.10 -8.14
C SER A 57 7.20 -2.20 -8.08
N PHE A 58 7.92 -2.16 -6.94
CA PHE A 58 8.92 -1.13 -6.71
C PHE A 58 10.33 -1.65 -6.43
N THR A 59 10.50 -2.88 -5.91
CA THR A 59 11.84 -3.39 -5.57
C THR A 59 12.28 -4.59 -6.40
N ASN A 60 11.40 -5.18 -7.21
CA ASN A 60 11.66 -6.40 -7.96
C ASN A 60 12.25 -7.52 -7.08
N GLY A 61 11.86 -7.59 -5.81
CA GLY A 61 12.35 -8.57 -4.86
C GLY A 61 13.81 -8.40 -4.44
N PHE A 62 14.38 -7.19 -4.59
CA PHE A 62 15.73 -6.89 -4.11
C PHE A 62 15.88 -7.24 -2.62
N LYS A 63 17.04 -7.78 -2.27
CA LYS A 63 17.41 -8.07 -0.88
C LYS A 63 18.75 -7.40 -0.58
N PRO A 64 18.82 -6.53 0.45
CA PRO A 64 20.06 -5.86 0.81
C PRO A 64 21.07 -6.84 1.41
N ASP A 65 22.35 -6.55 1.25
CA ASP A 65 23.42 -7.17 2.03
C ASP A 65 23.44 -6.55 3.43
N LEU A 66 23.20 -7.35 4.44
CA LEU A 66 23.14 -6.92 5.85
C LEU A 66 24.42 -7.22 6.63
N SER A 67 25.47 -7.72 5.98
CA SER A 67 26.72 -8.17 6.65
C SER A 67 27.39 -7.07 7.48
N GLU A 68 27.28 -5.79 7.06
CA GLU A 68 27.83 -4.66 7.81
C GLU A 68 27.07 -4.34 9.12
N PHE A 69 25.86 -4.88 9.30
CA PHE A 69 25.00 -4.67 10.47
C PHE A 69 24.99 -5.88 11.40
N GLU A 70 25.81 -6.91 11.15
CA GLU A 70 25.84 -8.13 11.95
C GLU A 70 26.12 -7.81 13.43
N GLY A 71 25.22 -8.28 14.31
CA GLY A 71 25.30 -8.08 15.75
C GLY A 71 24.93 -6.68 16.25
N VAL A 72 24.38 -5.82 15.39
CA VAL A 72 23.81 -4.53 15.82
C VAL A 72 22.60 -4.75 16.72
N THR A 73 22.38 -3.84 17.67
CA THR A 73 21.15 -3.80 18.46
C THR A 73 20.48 -2.45 18.28
N ILE A 74 19.19 -2.47 17.91
CA ILE A 74 18.37 -1.29 17.67
C ILE A 74 17.18 -1.30 18.63
N THR A 75 16.89 -0.18 19.29
CA THR A 75 15.66 -0.04 20.05
C THR A 75 14.46 -0.03 19.09
N HIS A 76 13.46 -0.88 19.35
CA HIS A 76 12.24 -0.98 18.58
C HIS A 76 11.28 0.16 18.96
N GLU A 77 11.48 1.30 18.36
CA GLU A 77 10.66 2.50 18.50
C GLU A 77 10.44 3.15 17.13
N ASP A 78 9.36 3.92 17.00
CA ASP A 78 9.03 4.59 15.75
C ASP A 78 10.19 5.50 15.32
N TYR A 79 10.58 5.42 14.05
CA TYR A 79 11.67 6.19 13.47
C TYR A 79 11.19 7.05 12.31
N ILE A 80 11.35 8.36 12.44
CA ILE A 80 11.00 9.34 11.43
C ILE A 80 12.29 9.92 10.88
N ALA A 81 12.73 9.45 9.72
CA ALA A 81 13.95 9.92 9.07
C ALA A 81 13.82 11.40 8.68
N GLN A 82 12.72 11.73 8.01
CA GLN A 82 12.36 13.12 7.68
C GLN A 82 10.88 13.21 7.28
N LYS A 83 10.37 14.45 7.18
CA LYS A 83 9.00 14.71 6.71
C LYS A 83 9.00 15.08 5.24
N TYR A 84 7.97 14.62 4.54
CA TYR A 84 7.73 14.87 3.13
C TYR A 84 6.29 15.30 2.88
N ASP A 85 6.01 15.68 1.63
CA ASP A 85 4.66 16.05 1.20
C ASP A 85 3.88 14.83 0.67
N TYR A 86 4.60 13.75 0.26
CA TYR A 86 3.97 12.54 -0.26
C TYR A 86 4.71 11.27 0.20
N TYR A 87 3.92 10.25 0.60
CA TYR A 87 4.44 9.04 1.20
C TYR A 87 3.97 7.76 0.51
N ALA A 88 4.86 6.77 0.48
CA ALA A 88 4.55 5.37 0.19
C ALA A 88 4.54 4.57 1.50
N VAL A 89 3.39 4.06 1.91
CA VAL A 89 3.24 3.32 3.15
C VAL A 89 3.21 1.82 2.84
N SER A 90 4.24 1.11 3.27
CA SER A 90 4.41 -0.33 3.09
C SER A 90 3.98 -1.09 4.35
N PHE A 91 2.95 -1.92 4.23
CA PHE A 91 2.54 -2.82 5.32
C PHE A 91 3.32 -4.13 5.21
N ASP A 92 4.50 -4.16 5.84
CA ASP A 92 5.41 -5.32 5.88
C ASP A 92 5.78 -5.68 7.32
N ARG A 93 5.00 -6.52 7.96
CA ARG A 93 5.17 -6.89 9.37
C ARG A 93 6.57 -7.36 9.75
N HIS A 94 7.36 -7.89 8.81
CA HIS A 94 8.63 -8.56 9.09
C HIS A 94 9.86 -7.85 8.52
N ALA A 95 9.73 -6.60 8.10
CA ALA A 95 10.81 -5.81 7.52
C ALA A 95 11.54 -6.56 6.39
N SER A 96 10.79 -7.14 5.47
CA SER A 96 11.32 -8.03 4.43
C SER A 96 11.44 -7.38 3.05
N VAL A 97 10.84 -6.19 2.87
CA VAL A 97 10.96 -5.41 1.61
C VAL A 97 12.35 -4.78 1.56
N GLY A 98 13.11 -5.11 0.52
CA GLY A 98 14.44 -4.56 0.28
C GLY A 98 14.37 -3.25 -0.51
N TRP A 99 14.35 -2.12 0.15
CA TRP A 99 14.44 -0.82 -0.49
C TRP A 99 15.88 -0.48 -0.87
N THR A 100 16.09 0.26 -1.95
CA THR A 100 17.41 0.73 -2.37
C THR A 100 17.64 2.20 -2.04
N ASP A 101 16.57 2.92 -1.71
CA ASP A 101 16.57 4.35 -1.37
C ASP A 101 15.45 4.61 -0.34
N SER A 102 15.44 5.78 0.26
CA SER A 102 14.38 6.28 1.13
C SER A 102 13.11 6.70 0.37
N LYS A 103 13.16 6.72 -0.95
CA LYS A 103 12.09 7.13 -1.85
C LYS A 103 11.83 6.12 -2.95
N ILE A 104 10.61 6.09 -3.44
CA ILE A 104 10.27 5.43 -4.69
C ILE A 104 10.56 6.40 -5.84
N HIS A 105 11.23 5.89 -6.87
CA HIS A 105 11.47 6.56 -8.14
C HIS A 105 10.70 5.81 -9.22
N ASP A 106 9.66 6.45 -9.77
CA ASP A 106 8.78 5.86 -10.76
C ASP A 106 8.57 6.81 -11.95
N THR A 107 8.23 6.26 -13.09
CA THR A 107 7.86 7.04 -14.29
C THR A 107 6.46 7.62 -14.20
N ASP A 108 5.57 7.01 -13.40
CA ASP A 108 4.24 7.54 -13.14
C ASP A 108 4.27 8.56 -11.98
N PRO A 109 3.85 9.82 -12.23
CA PRO A 109 3.87 10.85 -11.19
C PRO A 109 2.92 10.55 -10.01
N GLY A 110 2.05 9.53 -10.13
CA GLY A 110 1.24 9.01 -9.03
C GLY A 110 2.08 8.35 -7.95
N TYR A 111 3.26 7.83 -8.29
CA TYR A 111 4.14 7.07 -7.38
C TYR A 111 5.55 7.66 -7.24
N ASP A 112 5.91 8.62 -8.08
CA ASP A 112 7.26 9.19 -8.07
C ASP A 112 7.50 10.13 -6.88
N ASP A 113 8.77 10.16 -6.43
CA ASP A 113 9.30 11.01 -5.36
C ASP A 113 8.54 10.91 -4.03
N CYS A 114 8.01 9.73 -3.70
CA CYS A 114 7.33 9.49 -2.43
C CYS A 114 8.27 8.85 -1.40
N HIS A 115 8.29 9.41 -0.18
CA HIS A 115 9.10 8.90 0.92
C HIS A 115 8.47 7.63 1.52
N ILE A 116 9.32 6.63 1.77
CA ILE A 116 8.91 5.32 2.23
C ILE A 116 8.70 5.32 3.75
N ILE A 117 7.56 4.77 4.18
CA ILE A 117 7.25 4.45 5.57
C ILE A 117 6.92 2.97 5.66
N GLU A 118 7.70 2.21 6.43
CA GLU A 118 7.40 0.81 6.74
C GLU A 118 6.51 0.70 7.99
N VAL A 119 5.45 -0.10 7.90
CA VAL A 119 4.59 -0.46 9.04
C VAL A 119 4.95 -1.87 9.48
N LEU A 120 5.61 -1.97 10.62
CA LEU A 120 6.28 -3.16 11.11
C LEU A 120 5.58 -3.75 12.36
N SER A 121 5.74 -5.05 12.60
CA SER A 121 5.54 -5.65 13.92
C SER A 121 6.83 -5.57 14.74
N ASP A 122 6.74 -5.89 16.03
CA ASP A 122 7.90 -5.87 16.93
C ASP A 122 8.88 -7.04 16.69
N ASP A 123 8.48 -8.03 15.89
CA ASP A 123 9.29 -9.20 15.52
C ASP A 123 10.00 -8.97 14.17
N VAL A 124 11.01 -8.09 14.17
CA VAL A 124 11.80 -7.75 12.99
C VAL A 124 13.30 -7.79 13.31
N PRO A 125 14.17 -8.11 12.33
CA PRO A 125 15.63 -8.14 12.54
C PRO A 125 16.20 -6.73 12.77
N ASP A 126 17.03 -6.58 13.80
CA ASP A 126 17.74 -5.33 14.09
C ASP A 126 18.62 -4.88 12.93
N GLU A 127 19.20 -5.81 12.18
CA GLU A 127 20.00 -5.54 10.99
C GLU A 127 19.19 -4.84 9.90
N MET A 128 17.92 -5.23 9.70
CA MET A 128 17.04 -4.55 8.74
C MET A 128 16.67 -3.15 9.21
N LEU A 129 16.42 -2.96 10.52
CA LEU A 129 16.15 -1.63 11.06
C LEU A 129 17.37 -0.70 10.91
N ALA A 130 18.58 -1.23 11.16
CA ALA A 130 19.82 -0.50 10.95
C ALA A 130 20.02 -0.11 9.47
N TYR A 131 19.72 -1.05 8.56
CA TYR A 131 19.74 -0.80 7.13
C TYR A 131 18.74 0.30 6.74
N TYR A 132 17.48 0.22 7.19
CA TYR A 132 16.47 1.25 6.92
C TYR A 132 16.89 2.63 7.43
N ARG A 133 17.45 2.71 8.62
CA ARG A 133 18.03 3.97 9.16
C ARG A 133 19.15 4.51 8.28
N LYS A 134 20.04 3.63 7.80
CA LYS A 134 21.18 4.01 6.94
C LYS A 134 20.71 4.63 5.61
N ILE A 135 19.71 4.04 4.97
CA ILE A 135 19.18 4.56 3.71
C ILE A 135 18.09 5.63 3.90
N GLY A 136 17.71 5.94 5.15
CA GLY A 136 16.76 7.00 5.48
C GLY A 136 15.29 6.61 5.31
N VAL A 137 14.94 5.32 5.33
CA VAL A 137 13.54 4.84 5.36
C VAL A 137 12.95 5.04 6.74
N SER A 138 11.76 5.66 6.82
CA SER A 138 11.00 5.79 8.07
C SER A 138 10.25 4.50 8.40
N TYR A 139 10.01 4.24 9.68
CA TYR A 139 9.16 3.12 10.07
C TYR A 139 8.40 3.36 11.37
N ILE A 140 7.28 2.66 11.53
CA ILE A 140 6.46 2.64 12.74
C ILE A 140 6.14 1.20 13.13
N PHE A 141 6.03 0.95 14.44
CA PHE A 141 5.68 -0.36 14.99
C PHE A 141 4.21 -0.42 15.39
N THR A 142 3.49 -1.44 14.94
CA THR A 142 2.13 -1.73 15.37
C THR A 142 1.65 -3.08 14.87
N ASP A 143 0.69 -3.68 15.60
CA ASP A 143 0.05 -4.94 15.23
C ASP A 143 -1.36 -4.77 14.64
N ASN A 144 -1.90 -3.55 14.56
CA ASN A 144 -3.25 -3.30 14.04
C ASN A 144 -3.32 -2.05 13.16
N ILE A 145 -4.29 -2.04 12.26
CA ILE A 145 -4.47 -1.00 11.24
C ILE A 145 -4.87 0.34 11.87
N GLU A 146 -5.79 0.33 12.86
CA GLU A 146 -6.26 1.58 13.48
C GLU A 146 -5.11 2.34 14.14
N THR A 147 -4.23 1.64 14.87
CA THR A 147 -3.03 2.26 15.48
C THR A 147 -2.05 2.74 14.42
N ALA A 148 -1.83 1.96 13.33
CA ALA A 148 -0.99 2.41 12.21
C ALA A 148 -1.50 3.74 11.66
N LEU A 149 -2.79 3.83 11.34
CA LEU A 149 -3.41 5.02 10.80
C LEU A 149 -3.30 6.21 11.76
N CYS A 150 -3.51 6.01 13.07
CA CYS A 150 -3.32 7.05 14.07
C CYS A 150 -1.88 7.57 14.12
N LYS A 151 -0.89 6.68 14.01
CA LYS A 151 0.54 7.06 13.95
C LYS A 151 0.87 7.80 12.65
N LEU A 152 0.39 7.33 11.52
CA LEU A 152 0.56 8.00 10.22
C LEU A 152 0.00 9.42 10.24
N TYR A 153 -1.18 9.61 10.82
CA TYR A 153 -1.77 10.94 10.99
C TYR A 153 -0.95 11.84 11.92
N ASN A 154 -0.59 11.34 13.11
CA ASN A 154 0.03 12.18 14.13
C ASN A 154 1.52 12.45 13.87
N LEU A 155 2.27 11.45 13.37
CA LEU A 155 3.71 11.55 13.19
C LEU A 155 4.09 12.16 11.83
N PHE A 156 3.34 11.83 10.77
CA PHE A 156 3.66 12.24 9.39
C PHE A 156 2.71 13.29 8.83
N GLY A 157 1.56 13.53 9.48
CA GLY A 157 0.58 14.52 9.04
C GLY A 157 -0.32 14.01 7.89
N ILE A 158 -0.32 12.70 7.63
CA ILE A 158 -1.12 12.09 6.56
C ILE A 158 -2.61 12.20 6.93
N LYS A 159 -3.39 12.90 6.13
CA LYS A 159 -4.83 13.12 6.33
C LYS A 159 -5.69 12.30 5.39
N LYS A 160 -5.13 11.90 4.24
CA LYS A 160 -5.77 11.08 3.22
C LYS A 160 -4.81 10.02 2.74
N LEU A 161 -5.31 8.79 2.64
CA LEU A 161 -4.54 7.60 2.26
C LEU A 161 -5.25 6.85 1.14
N LEU A 162 -4.56 6.62 0.03
CA LEU A 162 -5.03 5.70 -1.01
C LEU A 162 -4.56 4.28 -0.67
N LEU A 163 -5.48 3.39 -0.36
CA LEU A 163 -5.19 1.97 -0.16
C LEU A 163 -5.28 1.25 -1.51
N GLU A 164 -4.14 0.78 -2.01
CA GLU A 164 -4.00 0.22 -3.36
C GLU A 164 -3.60 -1.27 -3.37
N GLY A 165 -3.92 -1.96 -2.31
CA GLY A 165 -3.89 -3.42 -2.28
C GLY A 165 -2.62 -4.02 -1.69
N GLY A 166 -2.38 -5.38 -1.78
CA GLY A 166 -3.28 -6.39 -2.36
C GLY A 166 -4.45 -6.81 -1.47
N SER A 167 -5.05 -7.90 -1.88
CA SER A 167 -6.27 -8.46 -1.28
C SER A 167 -6.20 -8.64 0.25
N ILE A 168 -5.08 -9.09 0.79
CA ILE A 168 -4.89 -9.36 2.22
C ILE A 168 -4.93 -8.07 3.03
N ILE A 169 -4.18 -7.06 2.61
CA ILE A 169 -4.15 -5.78 3.34
C ILE A 169 -5.48 -5.04 3.20
N ASN A 170 -6.12 -5.06 2.03
CA ASN A 170 -7.46 -4.53 1.85
C ASN A 170 -8.45 -5.19 2.82
N GLY A 171 -8.40 -6.53 2.94
CA GLY A 171 -9.22 -7.28 3.90
C GLY A 171 -8.93 -6.90 5.35
N ALA A 172 -7.68 -6.65 5.73
CA ALA A 172 -7.30 -6.21 7.08
C ALA A 172 -7.91 -4.83 7.40
N PHE A 173 -7.75 -3.86 6.52
CA PHE A 173 -8.35 -2.53 6.67
C PHE A 173 -9.88 -2.60 6.78
N PHE A 174 -10.49 -3.46 5.98
CA PHE A 174 -11.93 -3.65 5.97
C PHE A 174 -12.45 -4.25 7.28
N ARG A 175 -11.82 -5.30 7.78
CA ARG A 175 -12.21 -5.94 9.05
C ARG A 175 -12.11 -5.00 10.26
N GLU A 176 -11.17 -4.05 10.23
CA GLU A 176 -11.01 -3.06 11.30
C GLU A 176 -11.85 -1.78 11.06
N ASN A 177 -12.78 -1.79 10.08
CA ASN A 177 -13.61 -0.64 9.71
C ASN A 177 -12.77 0.62 9.38
N CYS A 178 -11.63 0.42 8.74
CA CYS A 178 -10.69 1.47 8.38
C CYS A 178 -10.75 1.88 6.90
N VAL A 179 -11.79 1.51 6.17
CA VAL A 179 -12.06 1.95 4.79
C VAL A 179 -13.25 2.91 4.80
N ASP A 180 -13.03 4.16 4.38
CA ASP A 180 -14.07 5.19 4.36
C ASP A 180 -14.76 5.28 3.00
N GLN A 181 -14.02 4.99 1.91
CA GLN A 181 -14.52 5.04 0.54
C GLN A 181 -13.88 3.93 -0.30
N ILE A 182 -14.64 3.44 -1.28
CA ILE A 182 -14.14 2.53 -2.33
C ILE A 182 -14.23 3.25 -3.67
N SER A 183 -13.11 3.29 -4.37
CA SER A 183 -12.97 3.72 -5.76
C SER A 183 -12.56 2.51 -6.60
N GLN A 184 -13.46 2.01 -7.41
CA GLN A 184 -13.29 0.77 -8.14
C GLN A 184 -13.35 0.99 -9.64
N VAL A 185 -12.32 0.55 -10.37
CA VAL A 185 -12.30 0.47 -11.82
C VAL A 185 -12.60 -0.99 -12.20
N ILE A 186 -13.67 -1.21 -12.95
CA ILE A 186 -14.13 -2.56 -13.31
C ILE A 186 -13.68 -2.90 -14.73
N ALA A 187 -12.78 -3.86 -14.84
CA ALA A 187 -12.35 -4.42 -16.11
C ALA A 187 -13.40 -5.41 -16.66
N PRO A 188 -13.68 -5.41 -17.97
CA PRO A 188 -14.76 -6.22 -18.58
C PRO A 188 -14.35 -7.69 -18.75
N PHE A 189 -13.96 -8.34 -17.65
CA PHE A 189 -13.53 -9.74 -17.61
C PHE A 189 -14.21 -10.49 -16.47
N ILE A 190 -14.40 -11.77 -16.66
CA ILE A 190 -14.59 -12.75 -15.58
C ILE A 190 -13.25 -13.43 -15.36
N ALA A 191 -12.72 -13.34 -14.16
CA ALA A 191 -11.41 -13.88 -13.81
C ALA A 191 -11.48 -15.38 -13.41
N ASP A 192 -10.32 -16.01 -13.20
CA ASP A 192 -10.28 -17.39 -12.73
C ASP A 192 -10.79 -17.47 -11.28
N LYS A 193 -11.44 -18.59 -10.95
CA LYS A 193 -11.98 -18.83 -9.60
C LYS A 193 -10.93 -18.78 -8.49
N ASN A 194 -9.66 -19.07 -8.82
CA ASN A 194 -8.54 -19.06 -7.88
C ASN A 194 -7.91 -17.68 -7.71
N ASP A 195 -8.29 -16.71 -8.56
CA ASP A 195 -7.84 -15.33 -8.41
C ASP A 195 -8.36 -14.70 -7.12
N LYS A 196 -7.59 -13.76 -6.58
CA LYS A 196 -7.88 -13.17 -5.27
C LYS A 196 -9.00 -12.14 -5.37
N ALA A 197 -9.91 -12.18 -4.42
CA ALA A 197 -10.96 -11.18 -4.26
C ALA A 197 -10.39 -9.83 -3.80
N LEU A 198 -11.15 -8.75 -4.01
CA LEU A 198 -10.79 -7.38 -3.59
C LEU A 198 -10.47 -7.31 -2.10
N PHE A 199 -11.24 -7.99 -1.26
CA PHE A 199 -11.05 -8.06 0.19
C PHE A 199 -10.97 -9.53 0.63
N SER A 200 -9.81 -9.99 1.10
CA SER A 200 -9.69 -11.30 1.75
C SER A 200 -10.43 -11.31 3.08
N ASP A 201 -11.17 -12.40 3.32
CA ASP A 201 -11.85 -12.67 4.60
C ASP A 201 -12.84 -11.56 5.03
N ALA A 202 -13.40 -10.84 4.05
CA ALA A 202 -14.42 -9.83 4.33
C ALA A 202 -15.78 -10.47 4.65
N SER A 203 -16.50 -9.89 5.61
CA SER A 203 -17.90 -10.20 5.89
C SER A 203 -18.84 -9.31 5.09
N MET A 204 -20.11 -9.70 5.00
CA MET A 204 -21.13 -8.89 4.33
C MET A 204 -21.25 -7.51 5.00
N THR A 205 -21.11 -6.45 4.20
CA THR A 205 -21.24 -5.06 4.64
C THR A 205 -21.94 -4.25 3.55
N GLU A 206 -22.79 -3.33 3.95
CA GLU A 206 -23.48 -2.42 3.03
C GLU A 206 -22.75 -1.08 2.94
N PHE A 207 -22.46 -0.63 1.72
CA PHE A 207 -21.93 0.71 1.43
C PHE A 207 -23.00 1.54 0.72
N LYS A 208 -23.06 2.83 1.06
CA LYS A 208 -23.86 3.80 0.32
C LYS A 208 -23.16 4.12 -1.00
N MET A 209 -23.83 3.90 -2.12
CA MET A 209 -23.31 4.33 -3.42
C MET A 209 -23.31 5.87 -3.49
N LEU A 210 -22.12 6.44 -3.71
CA LEU A 210 -21.93 7.90 -3.80
C LEU A 210 -21.95 8.37 -5.25
N ASN A 211 -21.29 7.61 -6.15
CA ASN A 211 -21.18 7.94 -7.56
C ASN A 211 -20.97 6.67 -8.38
N CYS A 212 -21.55 6.62 -9.58
CA CYS A 212 -21.30 5.56 -10.55
C CYS A 212 -21.10 6.20 -11.92
N GLN A 213 -19.91 6.07 -12.48
CA GLN A 213 -19.57 6.57 -13.81
C GLN A 213 -19.25 5.40 -14.73
N ILE A 214 -19.89 5.36 -15.89
CA ILE A 214 -19.57 4.40 -16.95
C ILE A 214 -18.52 5.05 -17.85
N VAL A 215 -17.33 4.44 -17.90
CA VAL A 215 -16.27 4.80 -18.83
C VAL A 215 -16.34 3.81 -19.99
N LYS A 216 -16.54 4.32 -21.21
CA LYS A 216 -16.42 3.51 -22.42
C LYS A 216 -14.95 3.49 -22.83
N ILE A 217 -14.41 2.30 -22.91
CA ILE A 217 -13.07 2.02 -23.44
C ILE A 217 -13.19 1.72 -24.92
#